data_691a127500199cac995b4f1619be5255
#
_entry.id   691a127500199cac995b4f1619be5255
#
_cell.length_a   1.000
_cell.length_b   1.000
_cell.length_c   1.000
_cell.angle_alpha   90.00
_cell.angle_beta   90.00
_cell.angle_gamma   90.00
#
_symmetry.space_group_name_H-M   'P 1'
#
loop_
_entity.id
_entity.type
_entity.pdbx_description
1 polymer ?
#
loop_
_entity_poly.entity_id
_entity_poly.type
_entity_poly.pdbx_seq_one_letter_code
_entity_poly.pdbx_strand_id
1 'polypeptide(L)'
;MNTRFTVTIHDIDGVRQYSLHNIVKKVLLYAGAGLVTLIAAGVAFIVFLNVSLNDIDEKKLQLEAHNAELRSSITAAELDLAAKQKELTTVSDRLDGIESLIGLAPDTETESSLLERVEIAQMTSVQRAALLQHIPNGSPVEYRGITSKFGYRTHPTLHRKEFHPGSDLRAPMNTPIHATADGVIEYAGLHSSSGYGRLIIVDNNYGFKTYFGHLNKISVKSGQYVRRGDVIGYTGNSGMSNGPHLHYEVRFIQRKLNPYWFIKWDLEHYATIFEKEKKVPWQSLVATITRDQHLQKLPSPTPVPPSSQLALYSKAK
;
A
#
# COMPACT_ATOMS: atom_id res chain seq x y z
N MET A 1 26.53 -104.53 55.60
CA MET A 1 25.14 -105.02 55.32
C MET A 1 24.35 -103.89 54.65
N ASN A 2 24.09 -103.99 53.33
CA ASN A 2 23.31 -103.01 52.60
C ASN A 2 21.83 -103.35 52.75
N THR A 3 21.18 -102.73 53.73
CA THR A 3 19.73 -102.86 53.97
C THR A 3 19.00 -102.05 52.90
N ARG A 4 18.50 -102.74 51.88
CA ARG A 4 17.64 -102.16 50.89
C ARG A 4 16.22 -102.18 51.40
N PHE A 5 15.70 -100.99 51.75
CA PHE A 5 14.28 -100.85 52.05
C PHE A 5 13.50 -100.83 50.71
N THR A 6 12.50 -101.72 50.58
CA THR A 6 11.60 -101.81 49.43
C THR A 6 10.16 -101.49 49.89
N VAL A 7 9.50 -100.65 49.18
CA VAL A 7 8.07 -100.38 49.34
C VAL A 7 7.32 -101.23 48.33
N THR A 8 6.51 -102.17 48.88
CA THR A 8 5.68 -103.03 48.03
C THR A 8 4.24 -102.49 48.01
N ILE A 9 3.78 -102.12 46.84
CA ILE A 9 2.39 -101.61 46.60
C ILE A 9 1.61 -102.78 45.98
N HIS A 10 0.53 -103.18 46.67
CA HIS A 10 -0.41 -104.17 46.15
C HIS A 10 -1.60 -103.40 45.51
N ASP A 11 -1.76 -103.49 44.18
CA ASP A 11 -2.91 -102.98 43.46
C ASP A 11 -3.66 -104.12 42.78
N ILE A 12 -4.84 -103.87 42.27
CA ILE A 12 -5.69 -104.81 41.52
C ILE A 12 -4.95 -105.44 40.33
N ASP A 13 -3.95 -104.74 39.78
CA ASP A 13 -3.16 -105.19 38.66
C ASP A 13 -1.86 -105.95 39.03
N GLY A 14 -1.64 -106.28 40.31
CA GLY A 14 -0.49 -107.03 40.81
C GLY A 14 0.38 -106.33 41.85
N VAL A 15 1.49 -106.99 42.16
CA VAL A 15 2.43 -106.53 43.22
C VAL A 15 3.61 -105.83 42.54
N ARG A 16 3.75 -104.50 42.77
CA ARG A 16 4.94 -103.77 42.30
C ARG A 16 5.85 -103.38 43.45
N GLN A 17 7.10 -103.81 43.36
CA GLN A 17 8.10 -103.48 44.36
C GLN A 17 8.98 -102.34 43.89
N TYR A 18 9.03 -101.28 44.69
CA TYR A 18 9.87 -100.12 44.43
C TYR A 18 10.97 -100.05 45.50
N SER A 19 12.22 -99.96 45.12
CA SER A 19 13.29 -99.74 46.08
C SER A 19 13.24 -98.28 46.57
N LEU A 20 13.16 -98.03 47.85
CA LEU A 20 13.07 -96.69 48.48
C LEU A 20 14.20 -95.80 48.00
N HIS A 21 15.40 -96.33 47.74
CA HIS A 21 16.55 -95.60 47.18
C HIS A 21 16.34 -95.00 45.79
N ASN A 22 15.62 -95.70 44.90
CA ASN A 22 15.32 -95.25 43.59
C ASN A 22 14.19 -94.15 43.57
N ILE A 23 13.23 -94.23 44.50
CA ILE A 23 12.19 -93.22 44.66
C ILE A 23 12.81 -91.93 45.17
N VAL A 24 13.64 -91.99 46.20
CA VAL A 24 14.32 -90.80 46.77
C VAL A 24 15.23 -90.17 45.75
N LYS A 25 15.99 -90.94 44.95
CA LYS A 25 16.82 -90.39 43.87
C LYS A 25 15.98 -89.62 42.79
N LYS A 26 14.84 -90.19 42.39
CA LYS A 26 13.96 -89.53 41.40
C LYS A 26 13.35 -88.29 42.00
N VAL A 27 12.89 -88.28 43.23
CA VAL A 27 12.35 -87.12 43.90
C VAL A 27 13.41 -86.03 44.05
N LEU A 28 14.62 -86.32 44.42
CA LEU A 28 15.72 -85.36 44.52
C LEU A 28 16.10 -84.80 43.14
N LEU A 29 16.09 -85.67 42.08
CA LEU A 29 16.41 -85.26 40.74
C LEU A 29 15.36 -84.33 40.21
N TYR A 30 14.04 -84.60 40.38
CA TYR A 30 12.95 -83.72 39.98
C TYR A 30 12.88 -82.44 40.82
N ALA A 31 13.13 -82.49 42.09
CA ALA A 31 13.24 -81.32 42.96
C ALA A 31 14.41 -80.42 42.55
N GLY A 32 15.57 -81.00 42.25
CA GLY A 32 16.75 -80.31 41.74
C GLY A 32 16.46 -79.70 40.39
N ALA A 33 15.86 -80.42 39.44
CA ALA A 33 15.49 -79.91 38.12
C ALA A 33 14.46 -78.74 38.23
N GLY A 34 13.46 -78.92 39.16
CA GLY A 34 12.50 -77.84 39.44
C GLY A 34 13.13 -76.58 40.00
N LEU A 35 14.12 -76.74 40.91
CA LEU A 35 14.84 -75.58 41.44
C LEU A 35 15.69 -74.86 40.36
N VAL A 36 16.37 -75.61 39.50
CA VAL A 36 17.18 -75.07 38.42
C VAL A 36 16.26 -74.29 37.38
N THR A 37 15.12 -74.87 37.04
CA THR A 37 14.16 -74.21 36.16
C THR A 37 13.59 -72.93 36.79
N LEU A 38 13.33 -72.90 38.07
CA LEU A 38 12.83 -71.76 38.81
C LEU A 38 13.90 -70.65 38.87
N ILE A 39 15.15 -70.98 39.12
CA ILE A 39 16.29 -70.06 39.09
C ILE A 39 16.48 -69.49 37.67
N ALA A 40 16.45 -70.34 36.63
CA ALA A 40 16.59 -69.93 35.26
C ALA A 40 15.44 -68.95 34.81
N ALA A 41 14.20 -69.26 35.25
CA ALA A 41 13.05 -68.36 34.98
C ALA A 41 13.21 -67.02 35.74
N GLY A 42 13.71 -67.03 36.98
CA GLY A 42 14.01 -65.82 37.75
C GLY A 42 15.09 -64.94 37.08
N VAL A 43 16.17 -65.55 36.61
CA VAL A 43 17.23 -64.85 35.87
C VAL A 43 16.70 -64.26 34.55
N ALA A 44 15.93 -65.05 33.78
CA ALA A 44 15.32 -64.57 32.54
C ALA A 44 14.37 -63.38 32.75
N PHE A 45 13.58 -63.41 33.86
CA PHE A 45 12.71 -62.34 34.28
C PHE A 45 13.46 -61.06 34.66
N ILE A 46 14.58 -61.19 35.38
CA ILE A 46 15.44 -60.07 35.77
C ILE A 46 16.06 -59.42 34.49
N VAL A 47 16.56 -60.28 33.59
CA VAL A 47 17.09 -59.78 32.28
C VAL A 47 16.02 -59.05 31.48
N PHE A 48 14.79 -59.61 31.37
CA PHE A 48 13.66 -58.96 30.69
C PHE A 48 13.32 -57.65 31.36
N LEU A 49 13.24 -57.56 32.67
CA LEU A 49 12.97 -56.30 33.36
C LEU A 49 14.08 -55.26 33.09
N ASN A 50 15.33 -55.67 33.11
CA ASN A 50 16.46 -54.77 32.88
C ASN A 50 16.46 -54.21 31.46
N VAL A 51 16.18 -55.03 30.44
CA VAL A 51 16.01 -54.58 29.03
C VAL A 51 14.82 -53.64 28.88
N SER A 52 13.69 -53.97 29.51
CA SER A 52 12.50 -53.11 29.47
C SER A 52 12.70 -51.75 30.15
N LEU A 53 13.42 -51.70 31.26
CA LEU A 53 13.77 -50.46 31.96
C LEU A 53 14.67 -49.57 31.10
N ASN A 54 15.69 -50.16 30.48
CA ASN A 54 16.58 -49.41 29.57
C ASN A 54 15.83 -48.83 28.35
N ASP A 55 14.88 -49.58 27.77
CA ASP A 55 14.03 -49.12 26.69
C ASP A 55 13.12 -47.95 27.11
N ILE A 56 12.59 -48.01 28.34
CA ILE A 56 11.77 -46.92 28.89
C ILE A 56 12.62 -45.68 29.17
N ASP A 57 13.82 -45.81 29.70
CA ASP A 57 14.74 -44.71 29.98
C ASP A 57 15.19 -44.04 28.68
N GLU A 58 15.49 -44.82 27.63
CA GLU A 58 15.82 -44.28 26.31
C GLU A 58 14.64 -43.50 25.68
N LYS A 59 13.45 -44.09 25.74
CA LYS A 59 12.22 -43.39 25.25
C LYS A 59 11.91 -42.13 26.06
N LYS A 60 12.13 -42.13 27.34
CA LYS A 60 11.98 -40.95 28.19
C LYS A 60 12.94 -39.84 27.76
N LEU A 61 14.22 -40.18 27.56
CA LEU A 61 15.23 -39.22 27.12
C LEU A 61 14.89 -38.62 25.74
N GLN A 62 14.46 -39.48 24.80
CA GLN A 62 14.00 -39.03 23.46
C GLN A 62 12.78 -38.08 23.55
N LEU A 63 11.82 -38.41 24.44
CA LEU A 63 10.64 -37.57 24.63
C LEU A 63 10.99 -36.24 25.29
N GLU A 64 11.91 -36.22 26.24
CA GLU A 64 12.39 -34.98 26.87
C GLU A 64 13.14 -34.11 25.85
N ALA A 65 13.99 -34.68 25.00
CA ALA A 65 14.66 -33.97 23.93
C ALA A 65 13.66 -33.38 22.90
N HIS A 66 12.68 -34.19 22.50
CA HIS A 66 11.63 -33.70 21.56
C HIS A 66 10.75 -32.61 22.17
N ASN A 67 10.41 -32.74 23.47
CA ASN A 67 9.69 -31.68 24.18
C ASN A 67 10.50 -30.37 24.28
N ALA A 68 11.82 -30.48 24.50
CA ALA A 68 12.70 -29.30 24.51
C ALA A 68 12.76 -28.62 23.13
N GLU A 69 12.85 -29.40 22.06
CA GLU A 69 12.82 -28.91 20.67
C GLU A 69 11.49 -28.25 20.34
N LEU A 70 10.36 -28.89 20.68
CA LEU A 70 9.02 -28.31 20.50
C LEU A 70 8.85 -26.98 21.24
N ARG A 71 9.31 -26.91 22.48
CA ARG A 71 9.24 -25.67 23.28
C ARG A 71 10.06 -24.57 22.64
N SER A 72 11.27 -24.87 22.15
CA SER A 72 12.10 -23.87 21.44
C SER A 72 11.43 -23.38 20.15
N SER A 73 10.80 -24.29 19.40
CA SER A 73 10.06 -23.96 18.18
C SER A 73 8.81 -23.10 18.47
N ILE A 74 8.07 -23.41 19.53
CA ILE A 74 6.92 -22.59 19.95
C ILE A 74 7.38 -21.18 20.34
N THR A 75 8.44 -21.07 21.15
CA THR A 75 8.96 -19.75 21.56
C THR A 75 9.44 -18.94 20.36
N ALA A 76 10.10 -19.58 19.38
CA ALA A 76 10.52 -18.91 18.14
C ALA A 76 9.31 -18.44 17.32
N ALA A 77 8.26 -19.26 17.19
CA ALA A 77 7.03 -18.91 16.50
C ALA A 77 6.26 -17.77 17.19
N GLU A 78 6.22 -17.76 18.52
CA GLU A 78 5.61 -16.67 19.31
C GLU A 78 6.34 -15.33 19.11
N LEU A 79 7.68 -15.35 19.07
CA LEU A 79 8.48 -14.17 18.79
C LEU A 79 8.26 -13.64 17.38
N ASP A 80 8.22 -14.53 16.38
CA ASP A 80 7.92 -14.15 14.98
C ASP A 80 6.51 -13.57 14.86
N LEU A 81 5.53 -14.18 15.50
CA LEU A 81 4.15 -13.68 15.52
C LEU A 81 4.06 -12.29 16.17
N ALA A 82 4.74 -12.07 17.30
CA ALA A 82 4.77 -10.77 17.96
C ALA A 82 5.44 -9.70 17.09
N ALA A 83 6.52 -10.06 16.38
CA ALA A 83 7.18 -9.16 15.43
C ALA A 83 6.25 -8.77 14.26
N LYS A 84 5.55 -9.75 13.68
CA LYS A 84 4.57 -9.49 12.60
C LYS A 84 3.37 -8.67 13.06
N GLN A 85 2.88 -8.91 14.26
CA GLN A 85 1.80 -8.08 14.83
C GLN A 85 2.24 -6.63 14.99
N LYS A 86 3.46 -6.38 15.48
CA LYS A 86 4.02 -5.03 15.58
C LYS A 86 4.19 -4.37 14.21
N GLU A 87 4.63 -5.11 13.20
CA GLU A 87 4.74 -4.62 11.83
C GLU A 87 3.37 -4.23 11.25
N LEU A 88 2.36 -5.09 11.42
CA LEU A 88 0.99 -4.82 11.00
C LEU A 88 0.40 -3.57 11.69
N THR A 89 0.63 -3.39 12.99
CA THR A 89 0.20 -2.19 13.71
C THR A 89 0.86 -0.95 13.13
N THR A 90 2.18 -1.00 12.87
CA THR A 90 2.91 0.12 12.26
C THR A 90 2.38 0.47 10.86
N VAL A 91 2.03 -0.54 10.06
CA VAL A 91 1.42 -0.32 8.72
C VAL A 91 0.04 0.29 8.86
N SER A 92 -0.77 -0.18 9.81
CA SER A 92 -2.10 0.40 10.08
C SER A 92 -2.00 1.87 10.50
N ASP A 93 -1.12 2.22 11.44
CA ASP A 93 -0.92 3.59 11.89
C ASP A 93 -0.49 4.53 10.75
N ARG A 94 0.39 4.04 9.85
CA ARG A 94 0.80 4.79 8.66
C ARG A 94 -0.35 4.96 7.66
N LEU A 95 -1.19 3.94 7.51
CA LEU A 95 -2.36 4.00 6.64
C LEU A 95 -3.39 5.01 7.18
N ASP A 96 -3.65 5.02 8.49
CA ASP A 96 -4.51 6.00 9.13
C ASP A 96 -4.02 7.44 8.88
N GLY A 97 -2.69 7.65 8.94
CA GLY A 97 -2.08 8.93 8.58
C GLY A 97 -2.29 9.31 7.11
N ILE A 98 -2.15 8.36 6.19
CA ILE A 98 -2.40 8.58 4.76
C ILE A 98 -3.87 8.86 4.50
N GLU A 99 -4.78 8.06 5.07
CA GLU A 99 -6.23 8.24 4.93
C GLU A 99 -6.67 9.62 5.44
N SER A 100 -6.12 10.07 6.56
CA SER A 100 -6.36 11.42 7.08
C SER A 100 -5.86 12.50 6.12
N LEU A 101 -4.65 12.38 5.58
CA LEU A 101 -4.08 13.32 4.61
C LEU A 101 -4.90 13.41 3.32
N ILE A 102 -5.46 12.30 2.85
CA ILE A 102 -6.33 12.28 1.67
C ILE A 102 -7.80 12.52 2.02
N GLY A 103 -8.14 12.84 3.30
CA GLY A 103 -9.49 13.17 3.76
C GLY A 103 -10.47 12.00 3.63
N LEU A 104 -10.00 10.77 3.74
CA LEU A 104 -10.82 9.63 4.08
C LEU A 104 -10.96 9.65 5.61
N ALA A 105 -12.19 9.59 6.13
CA ALA A 105 -12.38 9.36 7.55
C ALA A 105 -11.83 7.96 7.88
N PRO A 106 -11.03 7.79 8.94
CA PRO A 106 -10.67 6.46 9.40
C PRO A 106 -11.96 5.70 9.70
N ASP A 107 -12.20 4.66 8.96
CA ASP A 107 -13.43 3.87 9.04
C ASP A 107 -13.30 2.95 10.26
N THR A 108 -13.73 3.46 11.42
CA THR A 108 -13.70 2.75 12.71
C THR A 108 -14.82 1.71 12.83
N GLU A 109 -15.76 1.67 11.89
CA GLU A 109 -16.95 0.81 11.98
C GLU A 109 -17.07 -0.26 10.88
N THR A 110 -16.25 -0.24 9.84
CA THR A 110 -16.29 -1.23 8.77
C THR A 110 -15.16 -2.24 8.93
N GLU A 111 -15.48 -3.53 8.99
CA GLU A 111 -14.54 -4.67 8.98
C GLU A 111 -13.79 -4.81 7.63
N SER A 112 -13.49 -3.72 6.96
CA SER A 112 -12.70 -3.76 5.74
C SER A 112 -11.28 -4.25 6.05
N SER A 113 -10.82 -5.22 5.29
CA SER A 113 -9.47 -5.77 5.48
C SER A 113 -8.42 -4.69 5.25
N LEU A 114 -7.27 -4.78 5.95
CA LEU A 114 -6.16 -3.84 5.76
C LEU A 114 -5.75 -3.71 4.28
N LEU A 115 -5.81 -4.80 3.51
CA LEU A 115 -5.53 -4.80 2.08
C LEU A 115 -6.52 -3.95 1.28
N GLU A 116 -7.81 -4.05 1.59
CA GLU A 116 -8.86 -3.26 0.93
C GLU A 116 -8.70 -1.76 1.24
N ARG A 117 -8.42 -1.40 2.49
CA ARG A 117 -8.11 -0.01 2.88
C ARG A 117 -6.90 0.55 2.15
N VAL A 118 -5.81 -0.23 2.03
CA VAL A 118 -4.61 0.16 1.27
C VAL A 118 -4.96 0.39 -0.21
N GLU A 119 -5.75 -0.47 -0.82
CA GLU A 119 -6.16 -0.34 -2.22
C GLU A 119 -7.01 0.91 -2.45
N ILE A 120 -8.00 1.17 -1.59
CA ILE A 120 -8.84 2.38 -1.65
C ILE A 120 -8.00 3.64 -1.46
N ALA A 121 -7.10 3.68 -0.48
CA ALA A 121 -6.21 4.81 -0.24
C ALA A 121 -5.28 5.07 -1.44
N GLN A 122 -4.72 4.02 -2.03
CA GLN A 122 -3.88 4.13 -3.22
C GLN A 122 -4.66 4.66 -4.43
N MET A 123 -5.84 4.13 -4.70
CA MET A 123 -6.69 4.61 -5.81
C MET A 123 -7.09 6.06 -5.60
N THR A 124 -7.53 6.44 -4.41
CA THR A 124 -7.94 7.82 -4.09
C THR A 124 -6.77 8.79 -4.21
N SER A 125 -5.57 8.44 -3.73
CA SER A 125 -4.38 9.29 -3.83
C SER A 125 -3.94 9.50 -5.28
N VAL A 126 -3.98 8.47 -6.12
CA VAL A 126 -3.68 8.57 -7.56
C VAL A 126 -4.68 9.48 -8.27
N GLN A 127 -5.97 9.35 -7.98
CA GLN A 127 -7.01 10.21 -8.57
C GLN A 127 -6.81 11.67 -8.18
N ARG A 128 -6.53 11.96 -6.91
CA ARG A 128 -6.28 13.32 -6.42
C ARG A 128 -5.03 13.93 -7.03
N ALA A 129 -3.94 13.17 -7.11
CA ALA A 129 -2.72 13.60 -7.77
C ALA A 129 -2.96 13.95 -9.24
N ALA A 130 -3.77 13.16 -9.96
CA ALA A 130 -4.13 13.43 -11.34
C ALA A 130 -4.96 14.72 -11.48
N LEU A 131 -5.94 14.95 -10.61
CA LEU A 131 -6.68 16.22 -10.61
C LEU A 131 -5.75 17.41 -10.39
N LEU A 132 -4.90 17.34 -9.36
CA LEU A 132 -3.95 18.42 -9.03
C LEU A 132 -2.85 18.60 -10.08
N GLN A 133 -2.60 17.62 -10.94
CA GLN A 133 -1.67 17.75 -12.07
C GLN A 133 -2.29 18.53 -13.24
N HIS A 134 -3.56 18.27 -13.54
CA HIS A 134 -4.22 18.75 -14.74
C HIS A 134 -5.11 19.97 -14.55
N ILE A 135 -5.57 20.23 -13.32
CA ILE A 135 -6.43 21.37 -13.00
C ILE A 135 -5.62 22.43 -12.25
N PRO A 136 -5.76 23.72 -12.58
CA PRO A 136 -5.01 24.78 -11.92
C PRO A 136 -5.15 24.73 -10.39
N ASN A 137 -4.02 24.69 -9.68
CA ASN A 137 -3.98 24.63 -8.22
C ASN A 137 -2.66 25.17 -7.67
N GLY A 138 -2.70 25.58 -6.38
CA GLY A 138 -1.55 26.17 -5.71
C GLY A 138 -1.26 27.61 -6.19
N SER A 139 -0.27 28.23 -5.56
CA SER A 139 0.13 29.59 -5.91
C SER A 139 1.03 29.61 -7.14
N PRO A 140 0.74 30.49 -8.14
CA PRO A 140 1.61 30.66 -9.30
C PRO A 140 2.92 31.40 -8.99
N VAL A 141 3.01 32.08 -7.86
CA VAL A 141 4.13 32.92 -7.47
C VAL A 141 4.27 32.99 -5.96
N GLU A 142 5.46 33.20 -5.45
CA GLU A 142 5.64 33.63 -4.06
C GLU A 142 5.12 35.06 -3.87
N TYR A 143 4.12 35.25 -3.02
CA TYR A 143 3.45 36.53 -2.85
C TYR A 143 3.32 36.95 -1.38
N ARG A 144 3.30 38.27 -1.16
CA ARG A 144 3.21 38.88 0.18
C ARG A 144 1.78 39.30 0.56
N GLY A 145 0.78 38.84 -0.20
CA GLY A 145 -0.63 39.15 0.02
C GLY A 145 -1.36 39.45 -1.27
N ILE A 146 -2.71 39.49 -1.22
CA ILE A 146 -3.58 39.80 -2.32
C ILE A 146 -3.97 41.27 -2.24
N THR A 147 -3.49 42.07 -3.18
CA THR A 147 -3.75 43.52 -3.24
C THR A 147 -5.11 43.83 -3.84
N SER A 148 -5.61 42.97 -4.71
CA SER A 148 -6.95 43.09 -5.23
C SER A 148 -7.60 41.74 -5.47
N LYS A 149 -8.81 41.58 -4.97
CA LYS A 149 -9.58 40.33 -5.05
C LYS A 149 -10.42 40.26 -6.32
N PHE A 150 -10.78 39.06 -6.70
CA PHE A 150 -11.76 38.77 -7.74
C PHE A 150 -13.13 39.35 -7.40
N GLY A 151 -13.85 39.89 -8.39
CA GLY A 151 -15.20 40.38 -8.22
C GLY A 151 -15.37 41.88 -8.53
N TYR A 152 -16.53 42.43 -8.17
CA TYR A 152 -16.81 43.85 -8.36
C TYR A 152 -16.02 44.73 -7.41
N ARG A 153 -15.35 45.75 -7.97
CA ARG A 153 -14.55 46.74 -7.22
C ARG A 153 -14.66 48.11 -7.83
N THR A 154 -14.18 49.13 -7.16
CA THR A 154 -13.88 50.45 -7.79
C THR A 154 -12.48 50.37 -8.36
N HIS A 155 -12.37 50.68 -9.67
CA HIS A 155 -11.06 50.69 -10.36
C HIS A 155 -10.12 51.70 -9.71
N PRO A 156 -8.89 51.31 -9.33
CA PRO A 156 -8.00 52.18 -8.54
C PRO A 156 -7.59 53.48 -9.26
N THR A 157 -7.54 53.44 -10.59
CA THR A 157 -7.14 54.60 -11.40
C THR A 157 -8.32 55.31 -12.05
N LEU A 158 -9.34 54.56 -12.52
CA LEU A 158 -10.48 55.11 -13.26
C LEU A 158 -11.65 55.49 -12.37
N HIS A 159 -11.62 55.16 -11.08
CA HIS A 159 -12.63 55.45 -10.06
C HIS A 159 -14.08 55.06 -10.45
N ARG A 160 -14.23 54.07 -11.35
CA ARG A 160 -15.53 53.52 -11.76
C ARG A 160 -15.70 52.09 -11.31
N LYS A 161 -16.94 51.64 -11.15
CA LYS A 161 -17.23 50.21 -10.83
C LYS A 161 -16.80 49.34 -12.00
N GLU A 162 -16.04 48.34 -11.72
CA GLU A 162 -15.58 47.33 -12.67
C GLU A 162 -15.63 45.92 -12.04
N PHE A 163 -15.61 44.93 -12.91
CA PHE A 163 -15.45 43.54 -12.50
C PHE A 163 -14.00 43.10 -12.70
N HIS A 164 -13.29 42.82 -11.62
CA HIS A 164 -11.93 42.29 -11.62
C HIS A 164 -11.96 40.78 -11.92
N PRO A 165 -11.46 40.31 -13.07
CA PRO A 165 -11.58 38.92 -13.50
C PRO A 165 -10.59 37.98 -12.83
N GLY A 166 -9.66 38.48 -12.04
CA GLY A 166 -8.56 37.75 -11.43
C GLY A 166 -8.31 38.10 -9.96
N SER A 167 -7.15 37.74 -9.49
CA SER A 167 -6.59 38.18 -8.23
C SER A 167 -5.20 38.77 -8.45
N ASP A 168 -4.93 39.92 -7.84
CA ASP A 168 -3.63 40.59 -7.93
C ASP A 168 -2.74 40.15 -6.73
N LEU A 169 -1.71 39.38 -7.03
CA LEU A 169 -0.76 38.80 -6.07
C LEU A 169 0.47 39.71 -5.95
N ARG A 170 0.62 40.37 -4.82
CA ARG A 170 1.75 41.29 -4.56
C ARG A 170 3.04 40.50 -4.49
N ALA A 171 3.94 40.74 -5.45
CA ALA A 171 5.26 40.12 -5.53
C ALA A 171 6.30 41.14 -6.04
N PRO A 172 7.56 41.05 -5.62
CA PRO A 172 8.63 41.87 -6.17
C PRO A 172 8.76 41.71 -7.68
N MET A 173 9.37 42.69 -8.32
CA MET A 173 9.76 42.56 -9.74
C MET A 173 10.65 41.35 -9.96
N ASN A 174 10.49 40.65 -11.06
CA ASN A 174 11.29 39.50 -11.47
C ASN A 174 11.19 38.27 -10.54
N THR A 175 10.11 38.16 -9.76
CA THR A 175 9.81 36.91 -9.04
C THR A 175 9.37 35.86 -10.07
N PRO A 176 9.92 34.62 -10.04
CA PRO A 176 9.52 33.55 -10.94
C PRO A 176 8.02 33.24 -10.85
N ILE A 177 7.40 33.05 -12.01
CA ILE A 177 5.99 32.63 -12.13
C ILE A 177 5.95 31.21 -12.66
N HIS A 178 5.20 30.36 -11.99
CA HIS A 178 5.08 28.94 -12.30
C HIS A 178 3.72 28.61 -12.90
N ALA A 179 3.69 27.68 -13.86
CA ALA A 179 2.46 27.08 -14.35
C ALA A 179 1.75 26.34 -13.22
N THR A 180 0.44 26.59 -13.04
CA THR A 180 -0.37 26.02 -11.95
C THR A 180 -1.01 24.67 -12.29
N ALA A 181 -0.93 24.25 -13.55
CA ALA A 181 -1.29 22.93 -14.08
C ALA A 181 -0.54 22.68 -15.38
N ASP A 182 -0.56 21.42 -15.84
CA ASP A 182 -0.09 21.08 -17.17
C ASP A 182 -0.94 21.75 -18.23
N GLY A 183 -0.34 22.08 -19.37
CA GLY A 183 -1.06 22.70 -20.48
C GLY A 183 -0.18 23.11 -21.65
N VAL A 184 -0.79 23.76 -22.62
CA VAL A 184 -0.13 24.34 -23.79
C VAL A 184 -0.22 25.86 -23.71
N ILE A 185 0.86 26.56 -24.02
CA ILE A 185 0.85 28.03 -24.10
C ILE A 185 0.01 28.45 -25.27
N GLU A 186 -1.17 28.98 -25.02
CA GLU A 186 -2.07 29.53 -26.06
C GLU A 186 -1.55 30.88 -26.55
N TYR A 187 -1.11 31.73 -25.62
CA TYR A 187 -0.59 33.05 -25.92
C TYR A 187 0.61 33.40 -25.03
N ALA A 188 1.61 34.01 -25.62
CA ALA A 188 2.78 34.57 -24.93
C ALA A 188 3.30 35.82 -25.63
N GLY A 189 2.97 37.00 -25.12
CA GLY A 189 3.36 38.23 -25.76
C GLY A 189 2.85 39.52 -25.10
N LEU A 190 3.07 40.69 -25.77
CA LEU A 190 2.52 41.96 -25.34
C LEU A 190 1.07 42.09 -25.84
N HIS A 191 0.12 42.25 -24.92
CA HIS A 191 -1.30 42.43 -25.22
C HIS A 191 -1.72 43.87 -24.91
N SER A 192 -1.50 44.76 -25.83
CA SER A 192 -1.63 46.23 -25.63
C SER A 192 -3.07 46.71 -25.43
N SER A 193 -4.06 46.01 -26.01
CA SER A 193 -5.47 46.47 -26.06
C SER A 193 -6.28 46.12 -24.80
N SER A 194 -5.81 45.22 -23.94
CA SER A 194 -6.60 44.70 -22.80
C SER A 194 -6.19 45.20 -21.41
N GLY A 195 -5.11 45.97 -21.36
CA GLY A 195 -4.56 46.40 -20.07
C GLY A 195 -3.64 45.38 -19.38
N TYR A 196 -3.61 44.13 -19.80
CA TYR A 196 -2.74 43.06 -19.17
C TYR A 196 -1.24 43.31 -19.35
N GLY A 197 -0.83 44.14 -20.33
CA GLY A 197 0.58 44.31 -20.66
C GLY A 197 1.18 43.03 -21.28
N ARG A 198 2.31 42.54 -20.75
CA ARG A 198 2.84 41.23 -21.13
C ARG A 198 2.00 40.17 -20.48
N LEU A 199 1.47 39.27 -21.31
CA LEU A 199 0.50 38.25 -20.91
C LEU A 199 0.95 36.88 -21.38
N ILE A 200 0.74 35.89 -20.51
CA ILE A 200 0.75 34.46 -20.83
C ILE A 200 -0.65 33.91 -20.61
N ILE A 201 -1.14 33.12 -21.55
CA ILE A 201 -2.36 32.32 -21.42
C ILE A 201 -1.93 30.87 -21.60
N VAL A 202 -2.26 30.03 -20.62
CA VAL A 202 -2.08 28.58 -20.69
C VAL A 202 -3.45 27.96 -20.92
N ASP A 203 -3.60 27.21 -22.00
CA ASP A 203 -4.71 26.29 -22.18
C ASP A 203 -4.40 25.01 -21.41
N ASN A 204 -5.00 24.93 -20.24
CA ASN A 204 -4.87 23.77 -19.37
C ASN A 204 -5.86 22.69 -19.84
N ASN A 205 -5.74 21.50 -19.28
CA ASN A 205 -6.61 20.40 -19.68
C ASN A 205 -8.07 20.63 -19.24
N TYR A 206 -9.00 19.88 -19.84
CA TYR A 206 -10.40 19.79 -19.43
C TYR A 206 -11.18 21.10 -19.43
N GLY A 207 -10.81 22.04 -20.30
CA GLY A 207 -11.51 23.31 -20.47
C GLY A 207 -11.09 24.42 -19.51
N PHE A 208 -10.05 24.24 -18.74
CA PHE A 208 -9.45 25.28 -17.91
C PHE A 208 -8.45 26.11 -18.71
N LYS A 209 -8.38 27.40 -18.38
CA LYS A 209 -7.35 28.34 -18.86
C LYS A 209 -6.86 29.18 -17.69
N THR A 210 -5.56 29.45 -17.67
CA THR A 210 -4.95 30.38 -16.72
C THR A 210 -4.30 31.56 -17.43
N TYR A 211 -4.46 32.73 -16.83
CA TYR A 211 -3.95 33.99 -17.36
C TYR A 211 -2.97 34.59 -16.37
N PHE A 212 -1.81 35.03 -16.89
CA PHE A 212 -0.72 35.62 -16.10
C PHE A 212 -0.38 37.00 -16.74
N GLY A 213 -0.84 38.06 -16.08
CA GLY A 213 -0.71 39.43 -16.58
C GLY A 213 0.34 40.26 -15.86
N HIS A 214 0.63 41.45 -16.44
CA HIS A 214 1.56 42.46 -15.96
C HIS A 214 3.03 42.00 -15.88
N LEU A 215 3.40 40.98 -16.68
CA LEU A 215 4.72 40.39 -16.64
C LEU A 215 5.85 41.37 -17.01
N ASN A 216 7.05 41.17 -16.45
CA ASN A 216 8.26 41.81 -16.90
C ASN A 216 8.95 41.00 -18.01
N LYS A 217 9.01 39.69 -17.85
CA LYS A 217 9.64 38.76 -18.81
C LYS A 217 8.78 37.55 -19.06
N ILE A 218 8.73 37.09 -20.29
CA ILE A 218 8.10 35.86 -20.74
C ILE A 218 9.23 34.88 -21.09
N SER A 219 9.14 33.64 -20.61
CA SER A 219 10.16 32.59 -20.79
C SER A 219 9.70 31.45 -21.71
N VAL A 220 8.47 31.52 -22.22
CA VAL A 220 7.83 30.47 -23.02
C VAL A 220 7.32 31.06 -24.33
N LYS A 221 6.93 30.19 -25.28
CA LYS A 221 6.40 30.55 -26.59
C LYS A 221 5.02 29.91 -26.79
N SER A 222 4.15 30.56 -27.58
CA SER A 222 2.89 29.96 -28.03
C SER A 222 3.12 28.60 -28.70
N GLY A 223 2.29 27.62 -28.40
CA GLY A 223 2.41 26.23 -28.83
C GLY A 223 3.33 25.37 -27.96
N GLN A 224 4.08 25.95 -27.00
CA GLN A 224 4.94 25.22 -26.12
C GLN A 224 4.11 24.48 -25.04
N TYR A 225 4.40 23.19 -24.80
CA TYR A 225 3.86 22.45 -23.68
C TYR A 225 4.61 22.79 -22.38
N VAL A 226 3.89 22.98 -21.30
CA VAL A 226 4.42 23.23 -19.95
C VAL A 226 3.79 22.28 -18.94
N ARG A 227 4.59 21.90 -17.95
CA ARG A 227 4.13 21.10 -16.82
C ARG A 227 3.86 21.99 -15.62
N ARG A 228 2.99 21.54 -14.75
CA ARG A 228 2.79 22.18 -13.44
C ARG A 228 4.13 22.38 -12.73
N GLY A 229 4.40 23.59 -12.27
CA GLY A 229 5.65 23.97 -11.61
C GLY A 229 6.72 24.55 -12.54
N ASP A 230 6.59 24.43 -13.87
CA ASP A 230 7.55 25.05 -14.81
C ASP A 230 7.54 26.57 -14.70
N VAL A 231 8.73 27.20 -14.77
CA VAL A 231 8.85 28.65 -14.81
C VAL A 231 8.47 29.14 -16.19
N ILE A 232 7.36 29.89 -16.27
CA ILE A 232 6.82 30.43 -17.54
C ILE A 232 7.16 31.90 -17.78
N GLY A 233 7.47 32.66 -16.71
CA GLY A 233 7.81 34.07 -16.80
C GLY A 233 8.19 34.67 -15.46
N TYR A 234 8.20 35.99 -15.40
CA TYR A 234 8.60 36.75 -14.20
C TYR A 234 7.65 37.94 -13.99
N THR A 235 7.33 38.19 -12.72
CA THR A 235 6.47 39.30 -12.30
C THR A 235 7.00 40.64 -12.75
N GLY A 236 6.07 41.57 -13.01
CA GLY A 236 6.39 42.89 -13.52
C GLY A 236 5.40 43.96 -13.11
N ASN A 237 5.35 45.02 -13.95
CA ASN A 237 4.48 46.17 -13.80
C ASN A 237 4.08 46.69 -15.21
N SER A 238 3.93 45.79 -16.20
CA SER A 238 3.57 46.18 -17.58
C SER A 238 2.07 46.33 -17.76
N GLY A 239 1.65 47.14 -18.72
CA GLY A 239 0.25 47.41 -18.99
C GLY A 239 -0.40 48.35 -17.97
N MET A 240 -1.67 48.11 -17.62
CA MET A 240 -2.44 48.94 -16.67
C MET A 240 -2.21 48.44 -15.26
N SER A 241 -1.10 48.79 -14.64
CA SER A 241 -0.68 48.36 -13.34
C SER A 241 -0.08 49.54 -12.53
N ASN A 242 -0.34 49.55 -11.22
CA ASN A 242 0.11 50.62 -10.31
C ASN A 242 1.34 50.24 -9.49
N GLY A 243 1.91 49.06 -9.67
CA GLY A 243 3.07 48.57 -8.98
C GLY A 243 3.33 47.08 -9.21
N PRO A 244 4.49 46.56 -8.79
CA PRO A 244 4.85 45.16 -9.05
C PRO A 244 3.87 44.16 -8.43
N HIS A 245 3.24 43.36 -9.27
CA HIS A 245 2.34 42.27 -8.89
C HIS A 245 2.13 41.30 -10.06
N LEU A 246 1.57 40.12 -9.76
CA LEU A 246 1.01 39.21 -10.75
C LEU A 246 -0.49 39.35 -10.77
N HIS A 247 -1.08 39.68 -11.92
CA HIS A 247 -2.50 39.49 -12.18
C HIS A 247 -2.71 38.03 -12.60
N TYR A 248 -3.49 37.27 -11.81
CA TYR A 248 -3.74 35.85 -12.05
C TYR A 248 -5.22 35.55 -12.18
N GLU A 249 -5.61 34.85 -13.30
CA GLU A 249 -6.98 34.43 -13.51
C GLU A 249 -7.04 32.89 -13.70
N VAL A 250 -8.16 32.32 -13.30
CA VAL A 250 -8.58 30.96 -13.65
C VAL A 250 -9.92 31.05 -14.38
N ARG A 251 -10.02 30.41 -15.53
CA ARG A 251 -11.25 30.33 -16.30
C ARG A 251 -11.62 28.90 -16.62
N PHE A 252 -12.92 28.62 -16.68
CA PHE A 252 -13.47 27.34 -17.15
C PHE A 252 -14.47 27.61 -18.26
N ILE A 253 -14.19 27.11 -19.47
CA ILE A 253 -15.00 27.36 -20.68
C ILE A 253 -15.40 28.85 -20.76
N GLN A 254 -14.42 29.77 -20.77
CA GLN A 254 -14.54 31.22 -20.75
C GLN A 254 -15.21 31.86 -19.52
N ARG A 255 -15.76 31.09 -18.59
CA ARG A 255 -16.31 31.62 -17.32
C ARG A 255 -15.18 31.97 -16.39
N LYS A 256 -15.16 33.21 -15.91
CA LYS A 256 -14.20 33.68 -14.89
C LYS A 256 -14.53 33.05 -13.54
N LEU A 257 -13.54 32.38 -12.93
CA LEU A 257 -13.63 31.73 -11.63
C LEU A 257 -12.85 32.54 -10.60
N ASN A 258 -13.15 32.36 -9.30
CA ASN A 258 -12.40 33.04 -8.26
C ASN A 258 -11.04 32.35 -8.04
N PRO A 259 -9.88 32.95 -8.43
CA PRO A 259 -8.58 32.31 -8.34
C PRO A 259 -8.16 31.99 -6.92
N TYR A 260 -8.71 32.69 -5.93
CA TYR A 260 -8.38 32.48 -4.51
C TYR A 260 -8.55 31.02 -4.08
N TRP A 261 -9.65 30.38 -4.49
CA TRP A 261 -9.93 29.00 -4.14
C TRP A 261 -8.97 28.02 -4.80
N PHE A 262 -8.51 28.30 -6.01
CA PHE A 262 -7.50 27.50 -6.72
C PHE A 262 -6.11 27.68 -6.13
N ILE A 263 -5.73 28.91 -5.72
CA ILE A 263 -4.45 29.18 -5.05
C ILE A 263 -4.34 28.44 -3.72
N LYS A 264 -5.45 28.27 -3.03
CA LYS A 264 -5.52 27.57 -1.72
C LYS A 264 -5.81 26.07 -1.86
N TRP A 265 -6.00 25.60 -3.09
CA TRP A 265 -6.33 24.20 -3.32
C TRP A 265 -5.07 23.34 -3.36
N ASP A 266 -4.98 22.41 -2.43
CA ASP A 266 -3.91 21.43 -2.24
C ASP A 266 -4.49 20.09 -1.73
N LEU A 267 -3.63 19.17 -1.33
CA LEU A 267 -4.06 17.88 -0.78
C LEU A 267 -4.78 18.03 0.57
N GLU A 268 -4.34 18.96 1.42
CA GLU A 268 -4.94 19.17 2.74
C GLU A 268 -6.33 19.83 2.65
N HIS A 269 -6.51 20.72 1.69
CA HIS A 269 -7.76 21.44 1.46
C HIS A 269 -8.50 20.94 0.22
N TYR A 270 -8.34 19.65 -0.11
CA TYR A 270 -8.84 19.07 -1.35
C TYR A 270 -10.36 19.25 -1.56
N ALA A 271 -11.16 19.01 -0.54
CA ALA A 271 -12.62 19.08 -0.63
C ALA A 271 -13.15 20.52 -0.85
N THR A 272 -12.40 21.53 -0.40
CA THR A 272 -12.85 22.93 -0.35
C THR A 272 -13.24 23.48 -1.73
N ILE A 273 -12.53 23.12 -2.79
CA ILE A 273 -12.79 23.63 -4.15
C ILE A 273 -14.18 23.25 -4.66
N PHE A 274 -14.63 22.03 -4.37
CA PHE A 274 -15.92 21.50 -4.82
C PHE A 274 -17.12 22.24 -4.16
N GLU A 275 -16.92 22.74 -2.97
CA GLU A 275 -17.93 23.53 -2.25
C GLU A 275 -17.94 24.99 -2.68
N LYS A 276 -16.78 25.59 -2.92
CA LYS A 276 -16.61 27.04 -3.15
C LYS A 276 -16.78 27.43 -4.60
N GLU A 277 -16.39 26.61 -5.57
CA GLU A 277 -16.48 26.93 -7.00
C GLU A 277 -17.51 26.03 -7.72
N LYS A 278 -18.78 26.43 -7.60
CA LYS A 278 -19.92 25.65 -8.13
C LYS A 278 -20.14 25.80 -9.66
N LYS A 279 -19.38 26.67 -10.32
CA LYS A 279 -19.52 26.88 -11.78
C LYS A 279 -18.87 25.77 -12.61
N VAL A 280 -18.07 24.90 -11.98
CA VAL A 280 -17.42 23.76 -12.61
C VAL A 280 -18.26 22.50 -12.34
N PRO A 281 -18.55 21.67 -13.35
CA PRO A 281 -19.29 20.42 -13.17
C PRO A 281 -18.37 19.33 -12.63
N TRP A 282 -17.97 19.44 -11.38
CA TRP A 282 -16.94 18.63 -10.75
C TRP A 282 -17.19 17.12 -10.85
N GLN A 283 -18.43 16.66 -10.66
CA GLN A 283 -18.75 15.24 -10.69
C GLN A 283 -18.38 14.59 -12.03
N SER A 284 -18.79 15.21 -13.15
CA SER A 284 -18.47 14.68 -14.49
C SER A 284 -17.00 14.83 -14.83
N LEU A 285 -16.35 15.90 -14.35
CA LEU A 285 -14.95 16.16 -14.57
C LEU A 285 -14.07 15.13 -13.85
N VAL A 286 -14.33 14.87 -12.57
CA VAL A 286 -13.62 13.85 -11.79
C VAL A 286 -13.79 12.47 -12.42
N ALA A 287 -15.01 12.10 -12.80
CA ALA A 287 -15.27 10.84 -13.49
C ALA A 287 -14.48 10.69 -14.81
N THR A 288 -14.35 11.78 -15.58
CA THR A 288 -13.58 11.78 -16.83
C THR A 288 -12.09 11.59 -16.56
N ILE A 289 -11.51 12.37 -15.65
CA ILE A 289 -10.09 12.28 -15.31
C ILE A 289 -9.74 10.89 -14.75
N THR A 290 -10.59 10.33 -13.88
CA THR A 290 -10.41 8.98 -13.34
C THR A 290 -10.41 7.92 -14.45
N ARG A 291 -11.36 8.01 -15.39
CA ARG A 291 -11.41 7.10 -16.52
C ARG A 291 -10.15 7.20 -17.41
N ASP A 292 -9.70 8.40 -17.69
CA ASP A 292 -8.51 8.62 -18.54
C ASP A 292 -7.25 8.06 -17.88
N GLN A 293 -7.13 8.15 -16.56
CA GLN A 293 -6.05 7.50 -15.79
C GLN A 293 -6.06 5.96 -15.89
N HIS A 294 -7.25 5.35 -15.88
CA HIS A 294 -7.39 3.91 -16.09
C HIS A 294 -6.96 3.50 -17.51
N LEU A 295 -7.33 4.27 -18.52
CA LEU A 295 -6.95 4.01 -19.92
C LEU A 295 -5.44 4.14 -20.15
N GLN A 296 -4.75 5.05 -19.47
CA GLN A 296 -3.29 5.19 -19.56
C GLN A 296 -2.51 4.03 -18.94
N LYS A 297 -3.12 3.28 -18.01
CA LYS A 297 -2.52 2.07 -17.41
C LYS A 297 -2.67 0.82 -18.29
N LEU A 298 -3.52 0.87 -19.32
CA LEU A 298 -3.61 -0.24 -20.28
C LEU A 298 -2.33 -0.27 -21.14
N PRO A 299 -1.76 -1.45 -21.41
CA PRO A 299 -0.64 -1.55 -22.33
C PRO A 299 -1.05 -0.94 -23.68
N SER A 300 -0.19 -0.08 -24.23
CA SER A 300 -0.41 0.49 -25.57
C SER A 300 -0.73 -0.67 -26.52
N PRO A 301 -1.76 -0.55 -27.37
CA PRO A 301 -2.00 -1.54 -28.39
C PRO A 301 -0.71 -1.70 -29.19
N THR A 302 -0.20 -2.93 -29.26
CA THR A 302 0.97 -3.23 -30.11
C THR A 302 0.71 -2.67 -31.50
N PRO A 303 1.65 -1.89 -32.07
CA PRO A 303 1.48 -1.39 -33.41
C PRO A 303 1.17 -2.60 -34.32
N VAL A 304 -0.02 -2.59 -34.93
CA VAL A 304 -0.35 -3.59 -35.95
C VAL A 304 0.68 -3.38 -37.05
N PRO A 305 1.52 -4.37 -37.37
CA PRO A 305 2.46 -4.22 -38.48
C PRO A 305 1.66 -3.84 -39.72
N PRO A 306 2.12 -2.90 -40.56
CA PRO A 306 1.41 -2.53 -41.76
C PRO A 306 1.11 -3.80 -42.54
N SER A 307 -0.18 -4.11 -42.68
CA SER A 307 -0.60 -5.34 -43.35
C SER A 307 -0.05 -5.30 -44.76
N SER A 308 0.74 -6.30 -45.12
CA SER A 308 1.24 -6.58 -46.46
C SER A 308 0.11 -6.78 -47.51
N GLN A 309 -1.14 -6.57 -47.13
CA GLN A 309 -2.34 -6.66 -47.99
C GLN A 309 -2.58 -5.40 -48.85
N LEU A 310 -1.99 -4.22 -48.53
CA LEU A 310 -2.10 -3.07 -49.41
C LEU A 310 -1.22 -3.14 -50.67
N ALA A 311 -0.29 -4.11 -50.75
CA ALA A 311 0.54 -4.31 -51.93
C ALA A 311 -0.16 -5.06 -53.07
N LEU A 312 -1.35 -5.62 -52.86
CA LEU A 312 -2.07 -6.36 -53.93
C LEU A 312 -3.03 -5.48 -54.73
N TYR A 313 -3.37 -4.25 -54.26
CA TYR A 313 -4.25 -3.36 -55.00
C TYR A 313 -3.54 -2.40 -55.96
N SER A 314 -2.21 -2.30 -55.94
CA SER A 314 -1.46 -1.43 -56.84
C SER A 314 -0.98 -2.09 -58.17
N LYS A 315 -1.28 -3.40 -58.38
CA LYS A 315 -0.93 -4.14 -59.61
C LYS A 315 -2.09 -4.41 -60.57
N ALA A 316 -3.25 -3.82 -60.35
CA ALA A 316 -4.40 -3.93 -61.24
C ALA A 316 -4.83 -2.52 -61.75
N LYS A 317 -3.94 -1.87 -62.49
CA LYS A 317 -4.24 -0.81 -63.46
C LYS A 317 -3.14 -0.82 -64.52
#